data_0060023b76c391a47399a270fd04573d
#
_entry.id   0060023b76c391a47399a270fd04573d
#
_cell.length_a   1.000
_cell.length_b   1.000
_cell.length_c   1.000
_cell.angle_alpha   90.00
_cell.angle_beta   90.00
_cell.angle_gamma   90.00
#
_symmetry.space_group_name_H-M   'P 1'
#
loop_
_entity.id
_entity.type
_entity.pdbx_description
1 polymer ?
#
loop_
_entity_poly.entity_id
_entity_poly.type
_entity_poly.pdbx_seq_one_letter_code
_entity_poly.pdbx_strand_id
1 'polypeptide(L)'
;MTDFSTIKKLFGIIESNGFTENEIQVVKDIFGDLPKVFTDYYTELGKVENLNHTQDLLIIPERFQYYKHDDYLIFYSENQRACVWGIYKGDLSKENPPVYMSEDGEQWKLETEMLTDFFTAMAFLQAGFALEYPGNTFYELESHELNFIAENFQNKGFSFKQWLGGISFYGNHDDDIIILQDTNQMFYAANTKEHFVELDKVLSKLGIEL
;
A
#
# COMPACT_ATOMS: atom_id res chain seq x y z
N MET A 1 -6.76 13.16 -14.63
CA MET A 1 -7.07 12.43 -13.40
C MET A 1 -6.18 11.21 -13.39
N THR A 2 -5.55 10.91 -12.27
CA THR A 2 -4.69 9.73 -12.14
C THR A 2 -5.54 8.47 -12.19
N ASP A 3 -5.01 7.37 -12.78
CA ASP A 3 -5.74 6.11 -12.86
C ASP A 3 -5.50 5.28 -11.58
N PHE A 4 -6.55 5.07 -10.78
CA PHE A 4 -6.58 4.20 -9.60
C PHE A 4 -7.50 2.98 -9.81
N SER A 5 -7.75 2.59 -11.05
CA SER A 5 -8.68 1.49 -11.38
C SER A 5 -8.30 0.15 -10.74
N THR A 6 -7.00 -0.15 -10.64
CA THR A 6 -6.48 -1.37 -9.99
C THR A 6 -6.89 -1.40 -8.51
N ILE A 7 -6.70 -0.29 -7.79
CA ILE A 7 -7.08 -0.17 -6.37
C ILE A 7 -8.60 -0.31 -6.22
N LYS A 8 -9.36 0.41 -7.06
CA LYS A 8 -10.83 0.40 -7.02
C LYS A 8 -11.40 -1.00 -7.27
N LYS A 9 -10.87 -1.73 -8.23
CA LYS A 9 -11.28 -3.10 -8.52
C LYS A 9 -11.00 -4.05 -7.35
N LEU A 10 -9.79 -3.99 -6.79
CA LEU A 10 -9.38 -4.83 -5.67
C LEU A 10 -10.31 -4.68 -4.45
N PHE A 11 -10.67 -3.44 -4.11
CA PHE A 11 -11.51 -3.12 -2.96
C PHE A 11 -13.02 -3.05 -3.29
N GLY A 12 -13.43 -3.26 -4.54
CA GLY A 12 -14.83 -3.11 -4.98
C GLY A 12 -15.36 -1.69 -4.85
N ILE A 13 -14.51 -0.66 -4.98
CA ILE A 13 -14.88 0.74 -4.82
C ILE A 13 -15.57 1.23 -6.12
N ILE A 14 -16.86 1.55 -6.02
CA ILE A 14 -17.66 2.05 -7.14
C ILE A 14 -17.65 3.58 -7.17
N GLU A 15 -17.79 4.22 -6.02
CA GLU A 15 -17.87 5.68 -5.88
C GLU A 15 -16.65 6.22 -5.14
N SER A 16 -16.20 7.42 -5.54
CA SER A 16 -15.09 8.10 -4.86
C SER A 16 -15.53 8.53 -3.46
N ASN A 17 -14.64 8.30 -2.49
CA ASN A 17 -14.80 8.74 -1.11
C ASN A 17 -13.47 9.36 -0.63
N GLY A 18 -13.34 10.66 -0.81
CA GLY A 18 -12.11 11.38 -0.50
C GLY A 18 -12.34 12.71 0.20
N PHE A 19 -11.25 13.40 0.43
CA PHE A 19 -11.23 14.72 1.07
C PHE A 19 -11.66 15.81 0.09
N THR A 20 -12.35 16.81 0.59
CA THR A 20 -12.75 18.00 -0.17
C THR A 20 -11.54 18.88 -0.47
N GLU A 21 -11.67 19.78 -1.46
CA GLU A 21 -10.63 20.78 -1.76
C GLU A 21 -10.26 21.63 -0.53
N ASN A 22 -11.24 21.99 0.31
CA ASN A 22 -11.01 22.77 1.52
C ASN A 22 -10.18 22.01 2.56
N GLU A 23 -10.38 20.69 2.70
CA GLU A 23 -9.58 19.85 3.59
C GLU A 23 -8.14 19.71 3.06
N ILE A 24 -7.98 19.54 1.74
CA ILE A 24 -6.65 19.47 1.10
C ILE A 24 -5.92 20.82 1.14
N GLN A 25 -6.66 21.93 1.13
CA GLN A 25 -6.07 23.27 1.25
C GLN A 25 -5.26 23.43 2.54
N VAL A 26 -5.66 22.78 3.63
CA VAL A 26 -4.88 22.77 4.89
C VAL A 26 -3.47 22.22 4.69
N VAL A 27 -3.31 21.20 3.85
CA VAL A 27 -1.99 20.63 3.52
C VAL A 27 -1.20 21.59 2.64
N LYS A 28 -1.85 22.21 1.64
CA LYS A 28 -1.23 23.21 0.77
C LYS A 28 -0.75 24.45 1.54
N ASP A 29 -1.47 24.85 2.58
CA ASP A 29 -1.07 25.99 3.43
C ASP A 29 0.22 25.70 4.22
N ILE A 30 0.53 24.42 4.45
CA ILE A 30 1.77 23.98 5.15
C ILE A 30 2.93 23.78 4.16
N PHE A 31 2.67 23.15 3.01
CA PHE A 31 3.72 22.64 2.12
C PHE A 31 3.80 23.36 0.76
N GLY A 32 2.84 24.23 0.44
CA GLY A 32 2.73 24.83 -0.88
C GLY A 32 2.04 23.92 -1.90
N ASP A 33 2.52 23.94 -3.14
CA ASP A 33 1.99 23.08 -4.19
C ASP A 33 2.24 21.61 -3.86
N LEU A 34 1.22 20.78 -4.13
CA LEU A 34 1.26 19.33 -3.91
C LEU A 34 1.28 18.58 -5.25
N PRO A 35 1.93 17.40 -5.31
CA PRO A 35 1.89 16.55 -6.49
C PRO A 35 0.45 16.26 -6.94
N LYS A 36 0.24 16.23 -8.26
CA LYS A 36 -1.09 15.93 -8.80
C LYS A 36 -1.60 14.56 -8.34
N VAL A 37 -0.77 13.53 -8.37
CA VAL A 37 -1.11 12.19 -7.91
C VAL A 37 -1.51 12.17 -6.45
N PHE A 38 -0.83 12.91 -5.58
CA PHE A 38 -1.19 13.06 -4.17
C PHE A 38 -2.60 13.65 -4.02
N THR A 39 -2.85 14.76 -4.70
CA THR A 39 -4.14 15.45 -4.63
C THR A 39 -5.28 14.58 -5.17
N ASP A 40 -5.05 13.90 -6.31
CA ASP A 40 -6.03 12.99 -6.91
C ASP A 40 -6.37 11.83 -5.95
N TYR A 41 -5.36 11.19 -5.33
CA TYR A 41 -5.59 10.09 -4.39
C TYR A 41 -6.40 10.52 -3.18
N TYR A 42 -6.00 11.63 -2.54
CA TYR A 42 -6.72 12.16 -1.38
C TYR A 42 -8.16 12.55 -1.71
N THR A 43 -8.40 13.09 -2.90
CA THR A 43 -9.75 13.50 -3.36
C THR A 43 -10.63 12.30 -3.73
N GLU A 44 -10.04 11.23 -4.29
CA GLU A 44 -10.81 10.09 -4.76
C GLU A 44 -10.98 8.99 -3.71
N LEU A 45 -9.93 8.72 -2.91
CA LEU A 45 -9.82 7.52 -2.10
C LEU A 45 -9.44 7.80 -0.63
N GLY A 46 -9.09 9.04 -0.28
CA GLY A 46 -8.49 9.36 1.01
C GLY A 46 -9.36 9.04 2.24
N LYS A 47 -10.67 8.95 2.11
CA LYS A 47 -11.60 8.59 3.19
C LYS A 47 -12.12 7.15 3.14
N VAL A 48 -11.56 6.30 2.26
CA VAL A 48 -11.90 4.88 2.22
C VAL A 48 -11.18 4.19 3.38
N GLU A 49 -11.90 3.90 4.45
CA GLU A 49 -11.36 3.47 5.75
C GLU A 49 -10.55 2.17 5.64
N ASN A 50 -11.13 1.12 5.07
CA ASN A 50 -10.48 -0.18 4.91
C ASN A 50 -9.27 -0.18 3.95
N LEU A 51 -9.16 0.84 3.09
CA LEU A 51 -8.00 1.04 2.21
C LEU A 51 -6.86 1.78 2.91
N ASN A 52 -7.17 2.70 3.82
CA ASN A 52 -6.20 3.69 4.31
C ASN A 52 -5.86 3.57 5.81
N HIS A 53 -6.62 2.76 6.58
CA HIS A 53 -6.49 2.70 8.04
C HIS A 53 -6.65 1.27 8.58
N THR A 54 -6.21 0.26 7.85
CA THR A 54 -6.27 -1.14 8.32
C THR A 54 -4.96 -1.56 8.98
N GLN A 55 -3.91 -1.78 8.21
CA GLN A 55 -2.58 -2.14 8.71
C GLN A 55 -1.72 -0.89 8.91
N ASP A 56 -1.71 0.01 7.94
CA ASP A 56 -0.93 1.24 7.96
C ASP A 56 -1.86 2.45 7.76
N LEU A 57 -1.38 3.65 8.10
CA LEU A 57 -2.23 4.82 8.27
C LEU A 57 -1.89 5.93 7.27
N LEU A 58 -2.83 6.27 6.42
CA LEU A 58 -2.77 7.51 5.63
C LEU A 58 -2.91 8.71 6.58
N ILE A 59 -2.01 9.66 6.50
CA ILE A 59 -2.09 10.88 7.30
C ILE A 59 -3.21 11.77 6.76
N ILE A 60 -4.26 11.97 7.55
CA ILE A 60 -5.39 12.83 7.17
C ILE A 60 -5.00 14.30 7.18
N PRO A 61 -5.65 15.19 6.37
CA PRO A 61 -5.24 16.58 6.16
C PRO A 61 -5.00 17.37 7.45
N GLU A 62 -5.86 17.29 8.45
CA GLU A 62 -5.74 18.04 9.70
C GLU A 62 -4.59 17.57 10.59
N ARG A 63 -4.01 16.39 10.32
CA ARG A 63 -2.90 15.86 11.11
C ARG A 63 -1.52 16.19 10.57
N PHE A 64 -1.37 16.71 9.37
CA PHE A 64 -0.06 17.06 8.78
C PHE A 64 0.75 18.03 9.66
N GLN A 65 0.10 18.88 10.41
CA GLN A 65 0.77 19.78 11.36
C GLN A 65 1.59 19.08 12.44
N TYR A 66 1.31 17.79 12.72
CA TYR A 66 2.01 16.96 13.71
C TYR A 66 3.10 16.07 13.09
N TYR A 67 3.14 15.93 11.76
CA TYR A 67 4.11 15.14 11.01
C TYR A 67 5.10 16.05 10.29
N LYS A 68 5.70 17.00 11.04
CA LYS A 68 6.65 17.95 10.50
C LYS A 68 8.01 17.30 10.37
N HIS A 69 8.63 17.46 9.20
CA HIS A 69 10.00 17.13 8.92
C HIS A 69 10.61 18.24 8.06
N ASP A 70 11.92 18.52 8.18
CA ASP A 70 12.52 19.65 7.45
C ASP A 70 12.53 19.41 5.94
N ASP A 71 12.87 18.19 5.51
CA ASP A 71 13.09 17.84 4.10
C ASP A 71 11.98 17.01 3.46
N TYR A 72 11.08 16.39 4.25
CA TYR A 72 10.06 15.48 3.72
C TYR A 72 8.64 15.88 4.10
N LEU A 73 7.70 15.67 3.18
CA LEU A 73 6.27 15.63 3.44
C LEU A 73 5.92 14.20 3.80
N ILE A 74 5.74 13.91 5.10
CA ILE A 74 5.33 12.59 5.60
C ILE A 74 3.81 12.46 5.40
N PHE A 75 3.37 11.42 4.68
CA PHE A 75 1.96 11.24 4.34
C PHE A 75 1.40 9.86 4.68
N TYR A 76 2.26 8.92 5.06
CA TYR A 76 1.87 7.59 5.53
C TYR A 76 2.72 7.17 6.73
N SER A 77 2.14 6.41 7.65
CA SER A 77 2.82 5.88 8.85
C SER A 77 2.41 4.45 9.10
N GLU A 78 3.36 3.60 9.43
CA GLU A 78 3.09 2.27 9.96
C GLU A 78 2.33 2.40 11.30
N ASN A 79 1.42 1.46 11.61
CA ASN A 79 0.46 1.58 12.71
C ASN A 79 1.13 1.62 14.10
N GLN A 80 2.27 0.96 14.28
CA GLN A 80 3.09 0.96 15.52
C GLN A 80 4.19 2.03 15.46
N ARG A 81 4.26 2.79 14.36
CA ARG A 81 5.28 3.80 14.09
C ARG A 81 6.68 3.24 13.91
N ALA A 82 6.81 2.01 13.42
CA ALA A 82 8.08 1.41 13.06
C ALA A 82 8.73 2.12 11.87
N CYS A 83 7.95 2.70 10.98
CA CYS A 83 8.43 3.54 9.89
C CYS A 83 7.40 4.57 9.44
N VAL A 84 7.85 5.50 8.61
CA VAL A 84 7.02 6.49 7.91
C VAL A 84 7.43 6.56 6.44
N TRP A 85 6.47 6.99 5.59
CA TRP A 85 6.73 7.24 4.17
C TRP A 85 6.49 8.70 3.83
N GLY A 86 7.38 9.24 3.02
CA GLY A 86 7.35 10.66 2.67
C GLY A 86 7.82 10.94 1.25
N ILE A 87 7.47 12.14 0.79
CA ILE A 87 7.93 12.73 -0.46
C ILE A 87 8.99 13.78 -0.11
N TYR A 88 10.16 13.73 -0.77
CA TYR A 88 11.16 14.78 -0.62
C TYR A 88 10.58 16.14 -1.06
N LYS A 89 10.67 17.17 -0.22
CA LYS A 89 10.02 18.46 -0.48
C LYS A 89 10.51 19.12 -1.78
N GLY A 90 11.76 18.88 -2.20
CA GLY A 90 12.27 19.33 -3.48
C GLY A 90 11.56 18.71 -4.70
N ASP A 91 10.81 17.63 -4.50
CA ASP A 91 10.08 16.91 -5.55
C ASP A 91 8.57 17.22 -5.56
N LEU A 92 8.07 18.06 -4.68
CA LEU A 92 6.62 18.35 -4.59
C LEU A 92 6.04 19.00 -5.87
N SER A 93 6.87 19.62 -6.69
CA SER A 93 6.45 20.17 -7.99
C SER A 93 6.32 19.11 -9.09
N LYS A 94 6.80 17.88 -8.88
CA LYS A 94 6.62 16.77 -9.82
C LYS A 94 5.18 16.26 -9.74
N GLU A 95 4.62 15.86 -10.87
CA GLU A 95 3.26 15.30 -10.92
C GLU A 95 3.16 13.96 -10.16
N ASN A 96 4.18 13.11 -10.30
CA ASN A 96 4.25 11.77 -9.73
C ASN A 96 5.67 11.51 -9.16
N PRO A 97 5.98 12.06 -7.96
CA PRO A 97 7.32 11.98 -7.38
C PRO A 97 7.63 10.59 -6.81
N PRO A 98 8.93 10.29 -6.57
CA PRO A 98 9.33 9.13 -5.80
C PRO A 98 8.91 9.23 -4.33
N VAL A 99 8.76 8.07 -3.70
CA VAL A 99 8.45 7.93 -2.28
C VAL A 99 9.65 7.32 -1.56
N TYR A 100 9.91 7.82 -0.38
CA TYR A 100 10.99 7.36 0.50
C TYR A 100 10.41 6.85 1.82
N MET A 101 11.09 5.88 2.41
CA MET A 101 10.77 5.30 3.71
C MET A 101 11.87 5.62 4.71
N SER A 102 11.50 5.84 5.98
CA SER A 102 12.43 5.99 7.09
C SER A 102 11.89 5.32 8.35
N GLU A 103 12.78 4.58 9.05
CA GLU A 103 12.50 3.96 10.35
C GLU A 103 12.79 4.88 11.52
N ASP A 104 13.71 5.83 11.35
CA ASP A 104 14.21 6.72 12.41
C ASP A 104 13.87 8.21 12.18
N GLY A 105 13.30 8.55 11.02
CA GLY A 105 13.06 9.92 10.60
C GLY A 105 14.30 10.68 10.13
N GLU A 106 15.49 10.06 10.14
CA GLU A 106 16.75 10.69 9.74
C GLU A 106 17.29 10.09 8.44
N GLN A 107 17.27 8.75 8.33
CA GLN A 107 17.76 8.03 7.16
C GLN A 107 16.61 7.64 6.24
N TRP A 108 16.58 8.25 5.06
CA TRP A 108 15.55 8.04 4.06
C TRP A 108 16.06 7.17 2.90
N LYS A 109 15.35 6.10 2.61
CA LYS A 109 15.66 5.16 1.53
C LYS A 109 14.55 5.19 0.49
N LEU A 110 14.91 5.10 -0.79
CA LEU A 110 13.93 5.06 -1.88
C LEU A 110 13.06 3.80 -1.75
N GLU A 111 11.75 4.00 -1.61
CA GLU A 111 10.77 2.93 -1.54
C GLU A 111 10.18 2.61 -2.90
N THR A 112 9.62 3.61 -3.59
CA THR A 112 9.10 3.48 -4.96
C THR A 112 9.54 4.65 -5.83
N GLU A 113 9.71 4.41 -7.12
CA GLU A 113 10.09 5.45 -8.10
C GLU A 113 8.95 6.43 -8.37
N MET A 114 7.71 6.03 -8.13
CA MET A 114 6.51 6.81 -8.39
C MET A 114 5.52 6.70 -7.23
N LEU A 115 4.83 7.80 -6.92
CA LEU A 115 3.78 7.85 -5.90
C LEU A 115 2.57 6.98 -6.25
N THR A 116 2.25 6.82 -7.55
CA THR A 116 1.21 5.88 -8.01
C THR A 116 1.53 4.44 -7.63
N ASP A 117 2.79 4.04 -7.77
CA ASP A 117 3.24 2.68 -7.45
C ASP A 117 3.18 2.45 -5.94
N PHE A 118 3.55 3.48 -5.16
CA PHE A 118 3.42 3.42 -3.70
C PHE A 118 1.97 3.21 -3.27
N PHE A 119 1.04 4.03 -3.76
CA PHE A 119 -0.37 3.89 -3.39
C PHE A 119 -0.94 2.53 -3.81
N THR A 120 -0.53 2.00 -4.95
CA THR A 120 -0.99 0.69 -5.41
C THR A 120 -0.38 -0.44 -4.57
N ALA A 121 0.92 -0.39 -4.27
CA ALA A 121 1.58 -1.36 -3.41
C ALA A 121 1.01 -1.32 -1.98
N MET A 122 0.74 -0.11 -1.44
CA MET A 122 0.12 0.05 -0.13
C MET A 122 -1.31 -0.49 -0.12
N ALA A 123 -2.10 -0.25 -1.16
CA ALA A 123 -3.43 -0.83 -1.29
C ALA A 123 -3.37 -2.37 -1.30
N PHE A 124 -2.40 -2.97 -2.00
CA PHE A 124 -2.20 -4.41 -1.98
C PHE A 124 -1.83 -4.94 -0.59
N LEU A 125 -0.97 -4.23 0.15
CA LEU A 125 -0.64 -4.59 1.53
C LEU A 125 -1.86 -4.52 2.44
N GLN A 126 -2.61 -3.41 2.39
CA GLN A 126 -3.85 -3.24 3.16
C GLN A 126 -4.89 -4.31 2.82
N ALA A 127 -5.00 -4.71 1.55
CA ALA A 127 -5.95 -5.70 1.07
C ALA A 127 -5.79 -7.06 1.79
N GLY A 128 -4.56 -7.46 2.11
CA GLY A 128 -4.31 -8.70 2.84
C GLY A 128 -5.05 -8.78 4.18
N PHE A 129 -5.34 -7.63 4.80
CA PHE A 129 -6.01 -7.53 6.09
C PHE A 129 -7.46 -7.02 6.01
N ALA A 130 -7.82 -6.37 4.90
CA ALA A 130 -9.06 -5.59 4.78
C ALA A 130 -10.11 -6.19 3.85
N LEU A 131 -9.73 -7.15 3.00
CA LEU A 131 -10.69 -7.80 2.10
C LEU A 131 -11.65 -8.71 2.86
N GLU A 132 -12.79 -9.03 2.24
CA GLU A 132 -13.90 -9.79 2.84
C GLU A 132 -13.46 -11.19 3.33
N TYR A 133 -12.52 -11.81 2.62
CA TYR A 133 -12.02 -13.16 2.91
C TYR A 133 -10.50 -13.13 3.08
N PRO A 134 -9.96 -12.78 4.26
CA PRO A 134 -8.53 -12.87 4.55
C PRO A 134 -8.15 -14.31 4.92
N GLY A 135 -6.90 -14.68 4.66
CA GLY A 135 -6.29 -15.88 5.22
C GLY A 135 -6.26 -15.84 6.76
N ASN A 136 -6.30 -17.00 7.40
CA ASN A 136 -6.40 -17.09 8.87
C ASN A 136 -5.07 -16.85 9.59
N THR A 137 -3.94 -16.97 8.89
CA THR A 137 -2.60 -16.93 9.48
C THR A 137 -1.55 -16.52 8.44
N PHE A 138 -0.36 -16.24 8.93
CA PHE A 138 0.85 -16.15 8.11
C PHE A 138 1.47 -17.53 7.93
N TYR A 139 2.15 -17.72 6.82
CA TYR A 139 2.89 -18.94 6.50
C TYR A 139 4.37 -18.59 6.29
N GLU A 140 5.27 -19.39 6.86
CA GLU A 140 6.69 -19.34 6.55
C GLU A 140 6.99 -20.34 5.43
N LEU A 141 7.52 -19.86 4.30
CA LEU A 141 7.75 -20.64 3.09
C LEU A 141 9.20 -21.04 2.92
N GLU A 142 9.42 -22.23 2.33
CA GLU A 142 10.72 -22.62 1.81
C GLU A 142 10.97 -22.07 0.41
N SER A 143 12.24 -22.03 -0.03
CA SER A 143 12.63 -21.48 -1.34
C SER A 143 11.90 -22.11 -2.53
N HIS A 144 11.60 -23.43 -2.46
CA HIS A 144 10.87 -24.11 -3.53
C HIS A 144 9.40 -23.70 -3.61
N GLU A 145 8.79 -23.31 -2.48
CA GLU A 145 7.41 -22.84 -2.40
C GLU A 145 7.29 -21.39 -2.91
N LEU A 146 8.29 -20.56 -2.62
CA LEU A 146 8.38 -19.21 -3.23
C LEU A 146 8.45 -19.30 -4.75
N ASN A 147 9.28 -20.24 -5.28
CA ASN A 147 9.35 -20.49 -6.73
C ASN A 147 8.00 -20.97 -7.28
N PHE A 148 7.32 -21.85 -6.55
CA PHE A 148 6.01 -22.34 -6.94
C PHE A 148 5.01 -21.18 -7.08
N ILE A 149 4.98 -20.22 -6.14
CA ILE A 149 4.11 -19.05 -6.24
C ILE A 149 4.46 -18.19 -7.46
N ALA A 150 5.75 -17.90 -7.66
CA ALA A 150 6.20 -17.11 -8.80
C ALA A 150 5.90 -17.74 -10.17
N GLU A 151 5.83 -19.06 -10.24
CA GLU A 151 5.53 -19.80 -11.48
C GLU A 151 4.03 -19.98 -11.74
N ASN A 152 3.18 -19.99 -10.68
CA ASN A 152 1.76 -20.34 -10.80
C ASN A 152 0.80 -19.16 -10.61
N PHE A 153 1.28 -18.03 -10.08
CA PHE A 153 0.48 -16.83 -9.87
C PHE A 153 1.08 -15.64 -10.61
N GLN A 154 0.21 -14.77 -11.11
CA GLN A 154 0.64 -13.58 -11.83
C GLN A 154 1.24 -12.56 -10.85
N ASN A 155 2.46 -12.08 -11.11
CA ASN A 155 3.03 -10.94 -10.41
C ASN A 155 2.21 -9.69 -10.75
N LYS A 156 1.77 -8.95 -9.73
CA LYS A 156 0.95 -7.73 -9.88
C LYS A 156 1.75 -6.52 -10.40
N GLY A 157 3.08 -6.61 -10.50
CA GLY A 157 3.94 -5.57 -11.07
C GLY A 157 4.28 -4.41 -10.13
N PHE A 158 3.88 -4.49 -8.88
CA PHE A 158 4.18 -3.50 -7.83
C PHE A 158 4.92 -4.16 -6.68
N SER A 159 5.69 -3.39 -5.92
CA SER A 159 6.46 -3.93 -4.78
C SER A 159 6.90 -2.80 -3.85
N PHE A 160 7.18 -3.14 -2.60
CA PHE A 160 8.02 -2.34 -1.72
C PHE A 160 9.47 -2.82 -1.80
N LYS A 161 10.42 -1.87 -1.78
CA LYS A 161 11.86 -2.16 -1.84
C LYS A 161 12.50 -2.28 -0.47
N GLN A 162 12.01 -1.51 0.51
CA GLN A 162 12.63 -1.34 1.82
C GLN A 162 11.80 -1.94 2.94
N TRP A 163 10.47 -1.72 2.91
CA TRP A 163 9.59 -2.17 3.97
C TRP A 163 9.66 -3.70 4.14
N LEU A 164 9.94 -4.17 5.37
CA LEU A 164 10.14 -5.58 5.73
C LEU A 164 11.17 -6.31 4.86
N GLY A 165 12.21 -5.61 4.38
CA GLY A 165 13.24 -6.15 3.49
C GLY A 165 12.84 -6.21 2.02
N GLY A 166 11.57 -6.01 1.72
CA GLY A 166 10.95 -6.10 0.41
C GLY A 166 9.64 -6.86 0.45
N ILE A 167 8.65 -6.39 -0.33
CA ILE A 167 7.34 -7.06 -0.44
C ILE A 167 6.97 -7.15 -1.91
N SER A 168 6.58 -8.34 -2.35
CA SER A 168 6.06 -8.62 -3.68
C SER A 168 4.61 -9.10 -3.62
N PHE A 169 3.84 -8.79 -4.67
CA PHE A 169 2.42 -9.07 -4.74
C PHE A 169 2.08 -9.95 -5.93
N TYR A 170 1.28 -10.99 -5.70
CA TYR A 170 0.83 -11.93 -6.71
C TYR A 170 -0.69 -12.13 -6.62
N GLY A 171 -1.26 -12.81 -7.60
CA GLY A 171 -2.67 -13.18 -7.64
C GLY A 171 -3.11 -13.48 -9.07
N ASN A 172 -4.30 -14.03 -9.28
CA ASN A 172 -4.80 -14.38 -10.61
C ASN A 172 -6.02 -13.57 -11.03
N HIS A 173 -6.67 -12.87 -10.09
CA HIS A 173 -7.89 -12.08 -10.32
C HIS A 173 -7.67 -10.62 -9.89
N ASP A 174 -8.54 -9.71 -10.32
CA ASP A 174 -8.49 -8.28 -9.95
C ASP A 174 -8.81 -8.05 -8.45
N ASP A 175 -9.45 -9.01 -7.78
CA ASP A 175 -9.94 -8.94 -6.41
C ASP A 175 -9.28 -9.92 -5.43
N ASP A 176 -8.15 -10.51 -5.83
CA ASP A 176 -7.33 -11.37 -4.97
C ASP A 176 -5.91 -10.84 -4.80
N ILE A 177 -5.28 -11.22 -3.71
CA ILE A 177 -3.89 -10.84 -3.41
C ILE A 177 -3.17 -11.93 -2.63
N ILE A 178 -1.93 -12.19 -3.02
CA ILE A 178 -0.92 -12.95 -2.28
C ILE A 178 0.23 -11.98 -2.00
N ILE A 179 0.62 -11.87 -0.75
CA ILE A 179 1.66 -10.98 -0.28
C ILE A 179 2.83 -11.82 0.19
N LEU A 180 3.99 -11.62 -0.44
CA LEU A 180 5.24 -12.25 -0.09
C LEU A 180 6.21 -11.22 0.47
N GLN A 181 6.66 -11.44 1.71
CA GLN A 181 7.73 -10.65 2.32
C GLN A 181 9.09 -11.33 2.07
N ASP A 182 10.16 -10.57 1.97
CA ASP A 182 11.52 -11.09 1.79
C ASP A 182 11.98 -11.99 2.96
N THR A 183 11.28 -11.94 4.09
CA THR A 183 11.44 -12.85 5.24
C THR A 183 10.83 -14.22 5.01
N ASN A 184 10.44 -14.56 3.79
CA ASN A 184 9.76 -15.78 3.38
C ASN A 184 8.34 -15.94 3.99
N GLN A 185 7.76 -14.86 4.48
CA GLN A 185 6.41 -14.90 5.01
C GLN A 185 5.38 -14.62 3.92
N MET A 186 4.31 -15.38 3.94
CA MET A 186 3.17 -15.23 3.02
C MET A 186 1.88 -15.03 3.80
N PHE A 187 1.01 -14.18 3.27
CA PHE A 187 -0.41 -14.19 3.57
C PHE A 187 -1.21 -13.80 2.32
N TYR A 188 -2.52 -14.06 2.32
CA TYR A 188 -3.36 -13.87 1.16
C TYR A 188 -4.78 -13.53 1.54
N ALA A 189 -5.50 -12.88 0.62
CA ALA A 189 -6.90 -12.51 0.78
C ALA A 189 -7.60 -12.41 -0.58
N ALA A 190 -8.93 -12.45 -0.57
CA ALA A 190 -9.75 -12.13 -1.72
C ALA A 190 -11.02 -11.38 -1.31
N ASN A 191 -11.61 -10.63 -2.25
CA ASN A 191 -12.85 -9.92 -2.00
C ASN A 191 -14.09 -10.78 -2.30
N THR A 192 -13.92 -11.86 -3.05
CA THR A 192 -14.97 -12.84 -3.30
C THR A 192 -14.65 -14.19 -2.68
N LYS A 193 -15.69 -14.89 -2.20
CA LYS A 193 -15.54 -16.24 -1.63
C LYS A 193 -15.01 -17.25 -2.65
N GLU A 194 -15.39 -17.11 -3.91
CA GLU A 194 -14.97 -18.01 -4.99
C GLU A 194 -13.45 -17.94 -5.16
N HIS A 195 -12.90 -16.74 -5.35
CA HIS A 195 -11.45 -16.55 -5.54
C HIS A 195 -10.67 -16.86 -4.27
N PHE A 196 -11.22 -16.57 -3.08
CA PHE A 196 -10.60 -17.00 -1.82
C PHE A 196 -10.44 -18.53 -1.73
N VAL A 197 -11.50 -19.29 -2.06
CA VAL A 197 -11.46 -20.76 -2.03
C VAL A 197 -10.45 -21.32 -3.04
N GLU A 198 -10.29 -20.68 -4.20
CA GLU A 198 -9.26 -21.05 -5.19
C GLU A 198 -7.85 -20.86 -4.63
N LEU A 199 -7.57 -19.70 -4.01
CA LEU A 199 -6.29 -19.42 -3.35
C LEU A 199 -6.03 -20.39 -2.20
N ASP A 200 -6.97 -20.51 -1.25
CA ASP A 200 -6.85 -21.28 -0.03
C ASP A 200 -6.62 -22.78 -0.32
N LYS A 201 -7.27 -23.32 -1.32
CA LYS A 201 -7.08 -24.73 -1.76
C LYS A 201 -5.64 -25.06 -2.09
N VAL A 202 -4.87 -24.09 -2.54
CA VAL A 202 -3.46 -24.25 -2.93
C VAL A 202 -2.53 -23.76 -1.83
N LEU A 203 -2.72 -22.52 -1.39
CA LEU A 203 -1.77 -21.81 -0.53
C LEU A 203 -1.77 -22.33 0.91
N SER A 204 -2.91 -22.79 1.45
CA SER A 204 -2.98 -23.40 2.78
C SER A 204 -2.21 -24.72 2.94
N LYS A 205 -1.64 -25.24 1.86
CA LYS A 205 -0.81 -26.46 1.86
C LYS A 205 0.69 -26.16 1.77
N LEU A 206 1.03 -24.89 1.59
CA LEU A 206 2.41 -24.41 1.49
C LEU A 206 2.85 -23.92 2.87
N GLY A 207 4.14 -24.08 3.15
CA GLY A 207 4.77 -23.52 4.32
C GLY A 207 4.32 -24.09 5.67
N ILE A 208 4.75 -23.42 6.70
CA ILE A 208 4.41 -23.69 8.11
C ILE A 208 3.59 -22.52 8.63
N GLU A 209 2.44 -22.80 9.24
CA GLU A 209 1.62 -21.77 9.91
C GLU A 209 2.38 -21.14 11.10
N LEU A 210 2.32 -19.79 11.18
CA LEU A 210 2.96 -18.99 12.23
C LEU A 210 1.99 -18.58 13.32
#